data_02940006d0473b5d6f0e5b5c997ab42f
#
_entry.id   02940006d0473b5d6f0e5b5c997ab42f
#
_cell.length_a   1.000
_cell.length_b   1.000
_cell.length_c   1.000
_cell.angle_alpha   90.00
_cell.angle_beta   90.00
_cell.angle_gamma   90.00
#
_symmetry.space_group_name_H-M   'P 1'
#
loop_
_entity.id
_entity.type
_entity.pdbx_description
1 polymer ?
#
loop_
_entity_poly.entity_id
_entity_poly.type
_entity_poly.pdbx_seq_one_letter_code
_entity_poly.pdbx_strand_id
1 'polypeptide(L)'
;MKRIYWILTSISLYSLLSCSNGAKDTREYQTVKTDTVVSAGGQTSLQYPGKVKAAQDISLAFRVSGTIQKIYVKDGARVQAGQLLAELDPTDYQVQLDATEAEYKQIKAEAERVMALYKDNGTTPSANDKAVYGLKQITAKYRHHKDQLGYTRLYAPFSGYIQKRLFEAHETVGAGMPVLSMISNSAPEVEINLPAAEYIRREQFDRYRCTFDIYPEQTYELKLISVTPKANANQLYTCLLYTSPSPRD
;
A
#
# COMPACT_ATOMS: atom_id res chain seq x y z
N MET A 1 31.15 -110.07 40.04
CA MET A 1 31.75 -108.81 39.56
C MET A 1 31.40 -108.48 38.08
N LYS A 2 31.11 -109.46 37.24
CA LYS A 2 30.75 -109.20 35.79
C LYS A 2 29.40 -108.59 35.56
N ARG A 3 28.42 -108.67 36.44
CA ARG A 3 27.07 -108.12 36.30
C ARG A 3 27.00 -106.60 36.58
N ILE A 4 27.89 -106.07 37.39
CA ILE A 4 27.93 -104.65 37.74
C ILE A 4 28.51 -103.83 36.58
N TYR A 5 29.46 -104.36 35.83
CA TYR A 5 30.03 -103.74 34.65
C TYR A 5 29.00 -103.51 33.52
N TRP A 6 28.12 -104.49 33.36
CA TRP A 6 27.08 -104.38 32.31
C TRP A 6 26.03 -103.31 32.63
N ILE A 7 25.74 -103.11 33.89
CA ILE A 7 24.79 -102.05 34.32
C ILE A 7 25.43 -100.65 34.18
N LEU A 8 26.70 -100.54 34.52
CA LEU A 8 27.43 -99.26 34.39
C LEU A 8 27.67 -98.86 32.90
N THR A 9 27.91 -99.83 32.02
CA THR A 9 28.03 -99.57 30.59
C THR A 9 26.69 -99.23 29.94
N SER A 10 25.58 -99.81 30.39
CA SER A 10 24.23 -99.50 29.92
C SER A 10 23.78 -98.06 30.35
N ILE A 11 24.14 -97.66 31.56
CA ILE A 11 23.83 -96.25 32.05
C ILE A 11 24.70 -95.19 31.33
N SER A 12 25.97 -95.54 31.00
CA SER A 12 26.84 -94.66 30.25
C SER A 12 26.38 -94.42 28.81
N LEU A 13 25.72 -95.46 28.21
CA LEU A 13 25.24 -95.34 26.82
C LEU A 13 23.92 -94.57 26.72
N TYR A 14 23.12 -94.46 27.80
CA TYR A 14 21.89 -93.72 27.82
C TYR A 14 22.12 -92.24 28.05
N SER A 15 23.26 -91.80 28.56
CA SER A 15 23.60 -90.37 28.76
C SER A 15 24.04 -89.59 27.48
N LEU A 16 24.25 -90.36 26.37
CA LEU A 16 24.65 -89.71 25.08
C LEU A 16 23.48 -89.47 24.13
N LEU A 17 22.22 -89.68 24.53
CA LEU A 17 21.02 -89.41 23.76
C LEU A 17 20.31 -88.13 24.25
N SER A 18 21.05 -87.21 24.86
CA SER A 18 20.54 -85.83 25.05
C SER A 18 20.53 -85.12 23.70
N CYS A 19 19.46 -85.41 22.96
CA CYS A 19 19.14 -84.59 21.77
C CYS A 19 19.09 -83.11 22.17
N SER A 20 19.99 -82.32 21.62
CA SER A 20 19.88 -80.93 21.59
C SER A 20 18.56 -80.53 20.89
N ASN A 21 17.56 -80.19 21.68
CA ASN A 21 16.43 -79.41 21.16
C ASN A 21 17.01 -78.08 20.71
N GLY A 22 17.47 -78.06 19.46
CA GLY A 22 17.70 -76.75 18.79
C GLY A 22 16.42 -76.00 18.85
N ALA A 23 16.34 -75.07 19.78
CA ALA A 23 15.31 -74.05 19.73
C ALA A 23 15.39 -73.42 18.32
N LYS A 24 14.45 -73.76 17.46
CA LYS A 24 14.20 -73.00 16.27
C LYS A 24 13.87 -71.60 16.78
N ASP A 25 14.85 -70.72 16.65
CA ASP A 25 14.67 -69.31 16.81
C ASP A 25 13.69 -68.88 15.68
N THR A 26 12.39 -69.08 15.90
CA THR A 26 11.32 -68.54 15.10
C THR A 26 11.31 -67.06 15.41
N ARG A 27 12.26 -66.35 14.80
CA ARG A 27 12.12 -64.92 14.70
C ARG A 27 10.82 -64.65 13.93
N GLU A 28 9.80 -64.32 14.66
CA GLU A 28 8.56 -63.88 14.12
C GLU A 28 8.86 -62.58 13.38
N TYR A 29 9.14 -62.65 12.08
CA TYR A 29 9.35 -61.47 11.25
C TYR A 29 8.02 -60.76 11.18
N GLN A 30 7.93 -59.67 11.92
CA GLN A 30 6.81 -58.78 11.81
C GLN A 30 6.86 -58.17 10.39
N THR A 31 5.95 -58.59 9.54
CA THR A 31 5.81 -58.03 8.20
C THR A 31 5.32 -56.59 8.35
N VAL A 32 6.24 -55.65 8.25
CA VAL A 32 5.93 -54.24 8.14
C VAL A 32 5.67 -53.90 6.69
N LYS A 33 4.51 -53.33 6.41
CA LYS A 33 4.19 -52.79 5.10
C LYS A 33 5.01 -51.49 4.95
N THR A 34 6.10 -51.56 4.22
CA THR A 34 6.87 -50.37 3.84
C THR A 34 6.21 -49.76 2.60
N ASP A 35 5.79 -48.55 2.72
CA ASP A 35 5.37 -47.72 1.58
C ASP A 35 6.48 -46.72 1.25
N THR A 36 6.77 -46.56 -0.01
CA THR A 36 7.74 -45.56 -0.44
C THR A 36 7.11 -44.18 -0.22
N VAL A 37 7.78 -43.34 0.55
CA VAL A 37 7.41 -41.93 0.65
C VAL A 37 7.62 -41.30 -0.71
N VAL A 38 6.56 -41.22 -1.49
CA VAL A 38 6.56 -40.46 -2.72
C VAL A 38 6.49 -39.01 -2.27
N SER A 39 7.48 -38.22 -2.67
CA SER A 39 7.39 -36.76 -2.53
C SER A 39 6.08 -36.35 -3.20
N ALA A 40 5.11 -35.94 -2.42
CA ALA A 40 3.91 -35.31 -2.94
C ALA A 40 4.36 -33.95 -3.56
N GLY A 41 4.78 -34.01 -4.82
CA GLY A 41 5.07 -32.83 -5.65
C GLY A 41 3.81 -32.02 -5.94
N GLY A 42 2.92 -31.92 -4.96
CA GLY A 42 1.73 -31.11 -5.00
C GLY A 42 2.07 -29.66 -4.68
N GLN A 43 1.59 -28.75 -5.49
CA GLN A 43 1.59 -27.32 -5.15
C GLN A 43 0.86 -27.16 -3.82
N THR A 44 1.58 -26.77 -2.77
CA THR A 44 0.98 -26.47 -1.48
C THR A 44 0.27 -25.13 -1.62
N SER A 45 -1.05 -25.12 -1.60
CA SER A 45 -1.84 -23.90 -1.57
C SER A 45 -1.97 -23.43 -0.12
N LEU A 46 -1.49 -22.23 0.16
CA LEU A 46 -1.67 -21.56 1.44
C LEU A 46 -2.80 -20.54 1.29
N GLN A 47 -3.68 -20.46 2.28
CA GLN A 47 -4.81 -19.53 2.28
C GLN A 47 -4.69 -18.58 3.46
N TYR A 48 -4.83 -17.28 3.18
CA TYR A 48 -4.80 -16.23 4.18
C TYR A 48 -6.01 -15.31 4.01
N PRO A 49 -6.63 -14.87 5.10
CA PRO A 49 -7.66 -13.86 5.03
C PRO A 49 -7.06 -12.53 4.55
N GLY A 50 -7.71 -11.91 3.59
CA GLY A 50 -7.34 -10.62 3.03
C GLY A 50 -8.43 -9.57 3.21
N LYS A 51 -8.03 -8.32 3.22
CA LYS A 51 -8.93 -7.17 3.23
C LYS A 51 -8.77 -6.39 1.92
N VAL A 52 -9.90 -6.16 1.26
CA VAL A 52 -9.94 -5.29 0.07
C VAL A 52 -9.93 -3.84 0.52
N LYS A 53 -9.10 -3.04 -0.13
CA LYS A 53 -9.09 -1.59 0.04
C LYS A 53 -8.94 -0.86 -1.30
N ALA A 54 -9.35 0.40 -1.34
CA ALA A 54 -9.10 1.24 -2.50
C ALA A 54 -7.58 1.47 -2.66
N ALA A 55 -7.12 1.53 -3.90
CA ALA A 55 -5.71 1.81 -4.20
C ALA A 55 -5.27 3.18 -3.67
N GLN A 56 -6.18 4.14 -3.64
CA GLN A 56 -5.94 5.46 -3.05
C GLN A 56 -7.15 5.83 -2.17
N ASP A 57 -6.86 6.19 -0.93
CA ASP A 57 -7.82 6.72 0.05
C ASP A 57 -7.17 7.96 0.67
N ILE A 58 -7.71 9.12 0.36
CA ILE A 58 -7.13 10.40 0.77
C ILE A 58 -8.16 11.34 1.36
N SER A 59 -7.69 12.14 2.29
CA SER A 59 -8.44 13.28 2.81
C SER A 59 -8.04 14.55 2.06
N LEU A 60 -9.03 15.26 1.53
CA LEU A 60 -8.86 16.52 0.80
C LEU A 60 -9.07 17.69 1.75
N ALA A 61 -8.17 18.66 1.70
CA ALA A 61 -8.16 19.84 2.53
C ALA A 61 -7.85 21.09 1.70
N PHE A 62 -8.38 22.22 2.11
CA PHE A 62 -7.97 23.51 1.56
C PHE A 62 -6.56 23.89 2.05
N ARG A 63 -5.77 24.53 1.21
CA ARG A 63 -4.41 25.00 1.56
C ARG A 63 -4.42 26.36 2.29
N VAL A 64 -5.57 27.00 2.34
CA VAL A 64 -5.82 28.29 3.02
C VAL A 64 -7.06 28.15 3.90
N SER A 65 -7.18 29.01 4.92
CA SER A 65 -8.34 29.05 5.80
C SER A 65 -9.46 29.90 5.20
N GLY A 66 -10.70 29.65 5.62
CA GLY A 66 -11.85 30.47 5.22
C GLY A 66 -13.16 29.76 5.49
N THR A 67 -14.26 30.44 5.19
CA THR A 67 -15.62 29.90 5.28
C THR A 67 -15.96 29.16 3.98
N ILE A 68 -16.47 27.95 4.08
CA ILE A 68 -16.92 27.20 2.91
C ILE A 68 -18.13 27.88 2.31
N GLN A 69 -17.98 28.40 1.10
CA GLN A 69 -19.09 29.01 0.38
C GLN A 69 -20.03 27.95 -0.18
N LYS A 70 -19.48 26.88 -0.78
CA LYS A 70 -20.27 25.83 -1.42
C LYS A 70 -19.51 24.52 -1.53
N ILE A 71 -20.24 23.41 -1.41
CA ILE A 71 -19.79 22.06 -1.71
C ILE A 71 -20.64 21.54 -2.87
N TYR A 72 -19.99 21.09 -3.94
CA TYR A 72 -20.65 20.71 -5.20
C TYR A 72 -20.97 19.22 -5.30
N VAL A 73 -20.48 18.44 -4.33
CA VAL A 73 -20.56 16.97 -4.34
C VAL A 73 -21.28 16.43 -3.10
N LYS A 74 -21.84 15.24 -3.23
CA LYS A 74 -22.49 14.49 -2.14
C LYS A 74 -21.66 13.23 -1.81
N ASP A 75 -21.93 12.65 -0.65
CA ASP A 75 -21.37 11.35 -0.27
C ASP A 75 -21.80 10.29 -1.31
N GLY A 76 -20.85 9.43 -1.70
CA GLY A 76 -21.02 8.43 -2.76
C GLY A 76 -20.96 8.96 -4.20
N ALA A 77 -20.85 10.28 -4.41
CA ALA A 77 -20.80 10.84 -5.76
C ALA A 77 -19.53 10.44 -6.49
N ARG A 78 -19.67 10.06 -7.77
CA ARG A 78 -18.54 9.85 -8.69
C ARG A 78 -18.02 11.20 -9.18
N VAL A 79 -16.71 11.37 -9.16
CA VAL A 79 -16.01 12.58 -9.59
C VAL A 79 -14.87 12.27 -10.54
N GLN A 80 -14.52 13.24 -11.39
CA GLN A 80 -13.40 13.14 -12.33
C GLN A 80 -12.20 13.94 -11.84
N ALA A 81 -11.01 13.56 -12.25
CA ALA A 81 -9.78 14.32 -11.98
C ALA A 81 -9.94 15.76 -12.48
N GLY A 82 -9.56 16.75 -11.65
CA GLY A 82 -9.72 18.18 -11.95
C GLY A 82 -11.13 18.76 -11.76
N GLN A 83 -12.11 17.96 -11.34
CA GLN A 83 -13.46 18.45 -11.03
C GLN A 83 -13.44 19.30 -9.76
N LEU A 84 -14.12 20.46 -9.78
CA LEU A 84 -14.32 21.31 -8.60
C LEU A 84 -15.26 20.61 -7.60
N LEU A 85 -14.80 20.45 -6.38
CA LEU A 85 -15.52 19.76 -5.31
C LEU A 85 -16.14 20.70 -4.30
N ALA A 86 -15.40 21.74 -3.92
CA ALA A 86 -15.82 22.75 -2.96
C ALA A 86 -15.06 24.05 -3.18
N GLU A 87 -15.62 25.13 -2.67
CA GLU A 87 -14.94 26.44 -2.68
C GLU A 87 -15.17 27.17 -1.36
N LEU A 88 -14.15 27.95 -0.95
CA LEU A 88 -14.23 28.91 0.13
C LEU A 88 -14.74 30.26 -0.42
N ASP A 89 -15.21 31.13 0.46
CA ASP A 89 -15.46 32.52 0.12
C ASP A 89 -14.12 33.18 -0.32
N PRO A 90 -14.02 33.60 -1.60
CA PRO A 90 -12.76 34.12 -2.13
C PRO A 90 -12.57 35.62 -1.90
N THR A 91 -13.56 36.34 -1.30
CA THR A 91 -13.64 37.78 -1.29
C THR A 91 -12.37 38.46 -0.77
N ASP A 92 -11.87 38.05 0.40
CA ASP A 92 -10.67 38.63 0.99
C ASP A 92 -9.41 38.36 0.16
N TYR A 93 -9.31 37.16 -0.40
CA TYR A 93 -8.20 36.77 -1.27
C TYR A 93 -8.21 37.51 -2.60
N GLN A 94 -9.40 37.76 -3.16
CA GLN A 94 -9.56 38.56 -4.37
C GLN A 94 -9.13 40.01 -4.14
N VAL A 95 -9.58 40.64 -3.04
CA VAL A 95 -9.17 42.01 -2.68
C VAL A 95 -7.66 42.15 -2.51
N GLN A 96 -7.02 41.17 -1.84
CA GLN A 96 -5.56 41.14 -1.68
C GLN A 96 -4.84 41.01 -3.02
N LEU A 97 -5.35 40.14 -3.91
CA LEU A 97 -4.80 39.99 -5.26
C LEU A 97 -4.91 41.26 -6.06
N ASP A 98 -6.09 41.91 -6.09
CA ASP A 98 -6.35 43.13 -6.86
C ASP A 98 -5.43 44.27 -6.40
N ALA A 99 -5.27 44.44 -5.09
CA ALA A 99 -4.35 45.44 -4.53
C ALA A 99 -2.89 45.20 -4.95
N THR A 100 -2.45 43.93 -4.87
CA THR A 100 -1.08 43.56 -5.24
C THR A 100 -0.86 43.59 -6.75
N GLU A 101 -1.89 43.33 -7.55
CA GLU A 101 -1.83 43.45 -9.00
C GLU A 101 -1.62 44.90 -9.43
N ALA A 102 -2.31 45.86 -8.78
CA ALA A 102 -2.12 47.29 -9.03
C ALA A 102 -0.68 47.72 -8.70
N GLU A 103 -0.16 47.32 -7.54
CA GLU A 103 1.23 47.58 -7.12
C GLU A 103 2.25 46.94 -8.11
N TYR A 104 1.99 45.70 -8.54
CA TYR A 104 2.83 45.02 -9.54
C TYR A 104 2.87 45.77 -10.87
N LYS A 105 1.71 46.18 -11.39
CA LYS A 105 1.63 46.96 -12.65
C LYS A 105 2.41 48.27 -12.56
N GLN A 106 2.31 48.98 -11.44
CA GLN A 106 3.05 50.21 -11.21
C GLN A 106 4.56 49.99 -11.20
N ILE A 107 5.05 49.07 -10.35
CA ILE A 107 6.48 48.80 -10.20
C ILE A 107 7.05 48.21 -11.50
N LYS A 108 6.30 47.37 -12.21
CA LYS A 108 6.70 46.86 -13.51
C LYS A 108 6.95 47.95 -14.53
N ALA A 109 5.99 48.88 -14.69
CA ALA A 109 6.12 49.97 -15.62
C ALA A 109 7.31 50.90 -15.25
N GLU A 110 7.57 51.14 -13.97
CA GLU A 110 8.72 51.90 -13.50
C GLU A 110 10.04 51.18 -13.79
N ALA A 111 10.11 49.91 -13.48
CA ALA A 111 11.31 49.08 -13.73
C ALA A 111 11.64 49.01 -15.22
N GLU A 112 10.63 48.83 -16.09
CA GLU A 112 10.82 48.81 -17.55
C GLU A 112 11.41 50.14 -18.07
N ARG A 113 10.93 51.33 -17.54
CA ARG A 113 11.49 52.62 -17.87
C ARG A 113 12.95 52.76 -17.43
N VAL A 114 13.29 52.38 -16.18
CA VAL A 114 14.64 52.46 -15.66
C VAL A 114 15.58 51.54 -16.44
N MET A 115 15.16 50.30 -16.76
CA MET A 115 15.95 49.36 -17.55
C MET A 115 16.17 49.88 -18.99
N ALA A 116 15.19 50.53 -19.59
CA ALA A 116 15.35 51.18 -20.90
C ALA A 116 16.39 52.32 -20.84
N LEU A 117 16.26 53.25 -19.87
CA LEU A 117 17.23 54.32 -19.65
C LEU A 117 18.66 53.79 -19.40
N TYR A 118 18.80 52.69 -18.69
CA TYR A 118 20.10 52.04 -18.44
C TYR A 118 20.75 51.57 -19.73
N LYS A 119 19.99 50.96 -20.65
CA LYS A 119 20.50 50.55 -21.98
C LYS A 119 21.05 51.72 -22.78
N ASP A 120 20.47 52.90 -22.62
CA ASP A 120 20.89 54.14 -23.29
C ASP A 120 21.91 54.94 -22.47
N ASN A 121 22.53 54.33 -21.43
CA ASN A 121 23.48 54.98 -20.50
C ASN A 121 22.88 56.19 -19.76
N GLY A 122 21.54 56.30 -19.66
CA GLY A 122 20.85 57.42 -19.03
C GLY A 122 20.63 57.28 -17.52
N THR A 123 21.10 56.15 -16.90
CA THR A 123 20.98 55.92 -15.46
C THR A 123 22.14 55.09 -14.92
N THR A 124 22.26 55.01 -13.60
CA THR A 124 23.36 54.28 -12.94
C THR A 124 23.09 52.75 -12.85
N PRO A 125 24.15 51.91 -12.81
CA PRO A 125 23.98 50.45 -12.57
C PRO A 125 23.19 50.14 -11.28
N SER A 126 23.44 50.89 -10.21
CA SER A 126 22.71 50.75 -8.94
C SER A 126 21.21 51.01 -9.07
N ALA A 127 20.81 52.03 -9.87
CA ALA A 127 19.40 52.31 -10.12
C ALA A 127 18.74 51.16 -10.94
N ASN A 128 19.45 50.65 -11.95
CA ASN A 128 19.00 49.51 -12.72
C ASN A 128 18.82 48.25 -11.83
N ASP A 129 19.82 47.93 -11.00
CA ASP A 129 19.74 46.77 -10.10
C ASP A 129 18.59 46.87 -9.13
N LYS A 130 18.36 48.08 -8.54
CA LYS A 130 17.23 48.35 -7.67
C LYS A 130 15.88 48.13 -8.40
N ALA A 131 15.77 48.55 -9.64
CA ALA A 131 14.56 48.34 -10.44
C ALA A 131 14.33 46.84 -10.76
N VAL A 132 15.37 46.13 -11.16
CA VAL A 132 15.31 44.68 -11.45
C VAL A 132 14.90 43.88 -10.22
N TYR A 133 15.56 44.11 -9.08
CA TYR A 133 15.23 43.37 -7.85
C TYR A 133 13.89 43.79 -7.26
N GLY A 134 13.48 45.06 -7.36
CA GLY A 134 12.16 45.54 -6.99
C GLY A 134 11.05 44.86 -7.79
N LEU A 135 11.21 44.75 -9.10
CA LEU A 135 10.29 44.02 -9.97
C LEU A 135 10.23 42.54 -9.62
N LYS A 136 11.36 41.91 -9.34
CA LYS A 136 11.40 40.51 -8.92
C LYS A 136 10.63 40.28 -7.61
N GLN A 137 10.82 41.16 -6.63
CA GLN A 137 10.13 41.10 -5.34
C GLN A 137 8.62 41.22 -5.49
N ILE A 138 8.13 42.21 -6.21
CA ILE A 138 6.68 42.40 -6.38
C ILE A 138 6.05 41.29 -7.22
N THR A 139 6.78 40.75 -8.21
CA THR A 139 6.33 39.61 -9.00
C THR A 139 6.10 38.40 -8.13
N ALA A 140 6.99 38.12 -7.17
CA ALA A 140 6.84 37.03 -6.22
C ALA A 140 5.62 37.24 -5.30
N LYS A 141 5.40 38.46 -4.79
CA LYS A 141 4.25 38.82 -3.96
C LYS A 141 2.93 38.66 -4.73
N TYR A 142 2.85 39.15 -5.95
CA TYR A 142 1.69 39.00 -6.84
C TYR A 142 1.36 37.52 -7.09
N ARG A 143 2.37 36.73 -7.42
CA ARG A 143 2.20 35.25 -7.61
C ARG A 143 1.66 34.59 -6.34
N HIS A 144 2.20 34.95 -5.19
CA HIS A 144 1.75 34.40 -3.91
C HIS A 144 0.26 34.63 -3.67
N HIS A 145 -0.22 35.85 -3.83
CA HIS A 145 -1.66 36.15 -3.63
C HIS A 145 -2.54 35.51 -4.70
N LYS A 146 -2.06 35.40 -5.94
CA LYS A 146 -2.74 34.66 -7.00
C LYS A 146 -2.88 33.17 -6.67
N ASP A 147 -1.83 32.57 -6.13
CA ASP A 147 -1.85 31.16 -5.71
C ASP A 147 -2.80 30.98 -4.50
N GLN A 148 -2.80 31.88 -3.53
CA GLN A 148 -3.72 31.85 -2.39
C GLN A 148 -5.18 31.90 -2.85
N LEU A 149 -5.53 32.76 -3.80
CA LEU A 149 -6.86 32.79 -4.41
C LEU A 149 -7.16 31.42 -5.10
N GLY A 150 -6.19 30.84 -5.80
CA GLY A 150 -6.35 29.51 -6.40
C GLY A 150 -6.62 28.42 -5.36
N TYR A 151 -6.04 28.53 -4.17
CA TYR A 151 -6.22 27.58 -3.07
C TYR A 151 -7.56 27.68 -2.36
N THR A 152 -8.39 28.69 -2.66
CA THR A 152 -9.79 28.75 -2.19
C THR A 152 -10.67 27.73 -2.90
N ARG A 153 -10.21 27.10 -3.96
CA ARG A 153 -10.93 26.07 -4.71
C ARG A 153 -10.31 24.70 -4.50
N LEU A 154 -11.15 23.72 -4.17
CA LEU A 154 -10.74 22.35 -3.93
C LEU A 154 -11.13 21.48 -5.13
N TYR A 155 -10.12 20.86 -5.76
CA TYR A 155 -10.30 20.00 -6.94
C TYR A 155 -9.96 18.57 -6.62
N ALA A 156 -10.62 17.63 -7.34
CA ALA A 156 -10.31 16.20 -7.27
C ALA A 156 -8.93 15.93 -7.92
N PRO A 157 -7.97 15.34 -7.21
CA PRO A 157 -6.65 15.02 -7.75
C PRO A 157 -6.65 13.84 -8.72
N PHE A 158 -7.64 12.95 -8.61
CA PHE A 158 -7.84 11.80 -9.48
C PHE A 158 -9.35 11.49 -9.62
N SER A 159 -9.70 10.60 -10.54
CA SER A 159 -11.09 10.14 -10.70
C SER A 159 -11.44 9.08 -9.66
N GLY A 160 -12.63 9.19 -9.05
CA GLY A 160 -13.03 8.28 -7.98
C GLY A 160 -14.40 8.60 -7.40
N TYR A 161 -14.57 8.31 -6.13
CA TYR A 161 -15.82 8.53 -5.38
C TYR A 161 -15.55 9.33 -4.13
N ILE A 162 -16.47 10.21 -3.79
CA ILE A 162 -16.48 10.90 -2.49
C ILE A 162 -16.96 9.89 -1.44
N GLN A 163 -16.12 9.58 -0.47
CA GLN A 163 -16.46 8.66 0.60
C GLN A 163 -17.33 9.35 1.65
N LYS A 164 -16.91 10.55 2.08
CA LYS A 164 -17.59 11.31 3.13
C LYS A 164 -17.28 12.80 3.04
N ARG A 165 -18.27 13.62 3.35
CA ARG A 165 -18.10 15.05 3.69
C ARG A 165 -17.90 15.17 5.20
N LEU A 166 -16.90 15.94 5.60
CA LEU A 166 -16.56 16.17 7.01
C LEU A 166 -17.04 17.53 7.50
N PHE A 167 -17.38 18.43 6.56
CA PHE A 167 -17.89 19.77 6.80
C PHE A 167 -19.04 20.10 5.85
N GLU A 168 -19.87 21.06 6.25
CA GLU A 168 -20.99 21.58 5.46
C GLU A 168 -20.69 22.99 4.94
N ALA A 169 -21.54 23.48 4.03
CA ALA A 169 -21.48 24.86 3.58
C ALA A 169 -21.71 25.84 4.73
N HIS A 170 -21.03 26.98 4.70
CA HIS A 170 -21.05 28.03 5.71
C HIS A 170 -20.27 27.71 7.01
N GLU A 171 -19.60 26.57 7.08
CA GLU A 171 -18.65 26.31 8.15
C GLU A 171 -17.26 26.88 7.86
N THR A 172 -16.55 27.32 8.91
CA THR A 172 -15.19 27.84 8.79
C THR A 172 -14.17 26.73 9.01
N VAL A 173 -13.20 26.65 8.10
CA VAL A 173 -12.15 25.62 8.13
C VAL A 173 -10.76 26.24 8.15
N GLY A 174 -9.84 25.58 8.83
CA GLY A 174 -8.42 25.94 8.84
C GLY A 174 -7.67 25.33 7.65
N ALA A 175 -6.53 25.95 7.31
CA ALA A 175 -5.64 25.39 6.30
C ALA A 175 -5.14 23.98 6.71
N GLY A 176 -5.22 23.02 5.79
CA GLY A 176 -4.85 21.63 6.03
C GLY A 176 -5.89 20.78 6.77
N MET A 177 -7.02 21.35 7.18
CA MET A 177 -8.10 20.60 7.82
C MET A 177 -8.86 19.77 6.79
N PRO A 178 -9.01 18.44 6.97
CA PRO A 178 -9.72 17.57 6.04
C PRO A 178 -11.19 17.98 5.89
N VAL A 179 -11.65 18.23 4.69
CA VAL A 179 -13.04 18.64 4.37
C VAL A 179 -13.80 17.50 3.69
N LEU A 180 -13.14 16.77 2.81
CA LEU A 180 -13.71 15.66 2.07
C LEU A 180 -12.78 14.44 2.17
N SER A 181 -13.34 13.24 2.20
CA SER A 181 -12.60 11.97 2.00
C SER A 181 -12.95 11.40 0.64
N MET A 182 -11.94 10.93 -0.10
CA MET A 182 -12.08 10.47 -1.47
C MET A 182 -11.31 9.17 -1.70
N ILE A 183 -11.93 8.23 -2.39
CA ILE A 183 -11.32 6.97 -2.80
C ILE A 183 -11.21 6.89 -4.33
N SER A 184 -10.14 6.27 -4.84
CA SER A 184 -9.98 6.08 -6.28
C SER A 184 -10.92 5.00 -6.82
N ASN A 185 -11.25 5.10 -8.11
CA ASN A 185 -11.93 4.04 -8.85
C ASN A 185 -10.94 3.08 -9.55
N SER A 186 -9.66 3.16 -9.23
CA SER A 186 -8.64 2.23 -9.72
C SER A 186 -8.92 0.82 -9.21
N ALA A 187 -8.30 -0.18 -9.85
CA ALA A 187 -8.39 -1.57 -9.39
C ALA A 187 -8.10 -1.67 -7.88
N PRO A 188 -8.94 -2.36 -7.13
CA PRO A 188 -8.76 -2.47 -5.68
C PRO A 188 -7.50 -3.26 -5.36
N GLU A 189 -6.93 -2.94 -4.21
CA GLU A 189 -5.81 -3.66 -3.63
C GLU A 189 -6.30 -4.65 -2.57
N VAL A 190 -5.60 -5.77 -2.45
CA VAL A 190 -5.85 -6.78 -1.43
C VAL A 190 -4.69 -6.76 -0.45
N GLU A 191 -4.98 -6.42 0.78
CA GLU A 191 -4.02 -6.45 1.88
C GLU A 191 -4.15 -7.79 2.61
N ILE A 192 -3.04 -8.52 2.75
CA ILE A 192 -2.95 -9.73 3.53
C ILE A 192 -1.83 -9.62 4.57
N ASN A 193 -1.93 -10.38 5.64
CA ASN A 193 -0.92 -10.42 6.67
C ASN A 193 -0.31 -11.83 6.74
N LEU A 194 1.00 -11.95 6.45
CA LEU A 194 1.72 -13.20 6.42
C LEU A 194 2.51 -13.44 7.72
N PRO A 195 2.53 -14.67 8.26
CA PRO A 195 3.44 -15.05 9.32
C PRO A 195 4.91 -14.94 8.88
N ALA A 196 5.83 -14.80 9.84
CA ALA A 196 7.27 -14.68 9.57
C ALA A 196 7.84 -15.85 8.76
N ALA A 197 7.36 -17.06 9.01
CA ALA A 197 7.80 -18.27 8.29
C ALA A 197 7.50 -18.18 6.77
N GLU A 198 6.33 -17.65 6.42
CA GLU A 198 5.91 -17.49 5.02
C GLU A 198 6.55 -16.25 4.38
N TYR A 199 6.78 -15.21 5.18
CA TYR A 199 7.53 -14.04 4.72
C TYR A 199 8.93 -14.41 4.22
N ILE A 200 9.63 -15.31 4.92
CA ILE A 200 10.95 -15.81 4.53
C ILE A 200 10.88 -16.59 3.19
N ARG A 201 9.78 -17.31 2.98
CA ARG A 201 9.55 -18.12 1.77
C ARG A 201 8.88 -17.37 0.62
N ARG A 202 8.61 -16.08 0.76
CA ARG A 202 7.81 -15.29 -0.21
C ARG A 202 8.30 -15.38 -1.66
N GLU A 203 9.61 -15.59 -1.86
CA GLU A 203 10.22 -15.74 -3.19
C GLU A 203 9.92 -17.08 -3.85
N GLN A 204 9.36 -18.04 -3.11
CA GLN A 204 8.94 -19.36 -3.59
C GLN A 204 7.48 -19.37 -4.05
N PHE A 205 6.74 -18.28 -3.90
CA PHE A 205 5.36 -18.17 -4.32
C PHE A 205 5.27 -17.80 -5.79
N ASP A 206 4.78 -18.73 -6.62
CA ASP A 206 4.68 -18.56 -8.06
C ASP A 206 3.42 -17.78 -8.47
N ARG A 207 2.32 -17.96 -7.72
CA ARG A 207 1.00 -17.43 -8.08
C ARG A 207 0.22 -16.96 -6.87
N TYR A 208 -0.44 -15.82 -7.05
CA TYR A 208 -1.35 -15.27 -6.05
C TYR A 208 -2.75 -15.26 -6.63
N ARG A 209 -3.71 -15.76 -5.88
CA ARG A 209 -5.12 -15.81 -6.28
C ARG A 209 -5.99 -15.42 -5.10
N CYS A 210 -7.12 -14.77 -5.36
CA CYS A 210 -8.14 -14.53 -4.34
C CYS A 210 -9.53 -14.94 -4.82
N THR A 211 -10.37 -15.27 -3.87
CA THR A 211 -11.81 -15.41 -4.02
C THR A 211 -12.47 -14.44 -3.06
N PHE A 212 -13.58 -13.84 -3.45
CA PHE A 212 -14.35 -12.95 -2.59
C PHE A 212 -15.58 -13.68 -2.04
N ASP A 213 -15.95 -13.40 -0.80
CA ASP A 213 -17.10 -14.04 -0.14
C ASP A 213 -18.40 -13.82 -0.90
N ILE A 214 -18.53 -12.68 -1.60
CA ILE A 214 -19.69 -12.35 -2.45
C ILE A 214 -19.67 -13.04 -3.81
N TYR A 215 -18.51 -13.55 -4.26
CA TYR A 215 -18.33 -14.28 -5.53
C TYR A 215 -17.45 -15.52 -5.32
N PRO A 216 -17.91 -16.53 -4.55
CA PRO A 216 -17.06 -17.66 -4.16
C PRO A 216 -16.62 -18.56 -5.33
N GLU A 217 -17.37 -18.53 -6.44
CA GLU A 217 -17.09 -19.30 -7.65
C GLU A 217 -16.03 -18.66 -8.55
N GLN A 218 -15.70 -17.38 -8.31
CA GLN A 218 -14.77 -16.63 -9.17
C GLN A 218 -13.42 -16.48 -8.47
N THR A 219 -12.39 -16.87 -9.19
CA THR A 219 -11.00 -16.73 -8.73
C THR A 219 -10.33 -15.64 -9.56
N TYR A 220 -9.73 -14.67 -8.88
CA TYR A 220 -9.00 -13.56 -9.49
C TYR A 220 -7.51 -13.76 -9.29
N GLU A 221 -6.75 -13.56 -10.36
CA GLU A 221 -5.29 -13.54 -10.26
C GLU A 221 -4.82 -12.20 -9.69
N LEU A 222 -3.88 -12.29 -8.77
CA LEU A 222 -3.27 -11.13 -8.11
C LEU A 222 -1.80 -11.02 -8.49
N LYS A 223 -1.30 -9.79 -8.47
CA LYS A 223 0.13 -9.50 -8.55
C LYS A 223 0.59 -8.82 -7.27
N LEU A 224 1.75 -9.23 -6.78
CA LEU A 224 2.36 -8.63 -5.60
C LEU A 224 2.88 -7.23 -5.94
N ILE A 225 2.43 -6.21 -5.17
CA ILE A 225 2.94 -4.84 -5.26
C ILE A 225 4.14 -4.69 -4.33
N SER A 226 3.93 -5.02 -3.06
CA SER A 226 4.95 -4.83 -2.04
C SER A 226 4.72 -5.73 -0.82
N VAL A 227 5.80 -5.95 -0.10
CA VAL A 227 5.77 -6.58 1.21
C VAL A 227 6.47 -5.65 2.19
N THR A 228 5.79 -5.27 3.26
CA THR A 228 6.37 -4.40 4.28
C THR A 228 7.45 -5.15 5.05
N PRO A 229 8.71 -4.67 5.08
CA PRO A 229 9.80 -5.39 5.74
C PRO A 229 9.74 -5.34 7.27
N LYS A 230 8.80 -4.58 7.83
CA LYS A 230 8.56 -4.46 9.27
C LYS A 230 7.27 -5.18 9.65
N ALA A 231 7.34 -6.06 10.64
CA ALA A 231 6.16 -6.71 11.20
C ALA A 231 5.23 -5.68 11.86
N ASN A 232 3.91 -5.89 11.71
CA ASN A 232 2.89 -5.10 12.38
C ASN A 232 2.78 -5.45 13.88
N ALA A 233 1.85 -4.83 14.60
CA ALA A 233 1.64 -5.06 16.02
C ALA A 233 1.34 -6.54 16.38
N ASN A 234 0.84 -7.32 15.44
CA ASN A 234 0.54 -8.74 15.60
C ASN A 234 1.69 -9.66 15.13
N GLN A 235 2.89 -9.11 14.91
CA GLN A 235 4.08 -9.82 14.41
C GLN A 235 3.88 -10.45 13.02
N LEU A 236 2.98 -9.90 12.21
CA LEU A 236 2.70 -10.31 10.86
C LEU A 236 3.27 -9.30 9.85
N TYR A 237 3.65 -9.77 8.69
CA TYR A 237 4.16 -8.96 7.59
C TYR A 237 3.04 -8.63 6.61
N THR A 238 2.79 -7.34 6.41
CA THR A 238 1.73 -6.89 5.52
C THR A 238 2.18 -6.97 4.07
N CYS A 239 1.44 -7.69 3.26
CA CYS A 239 1.61 -7.80 1.81
C CYS A 239 0.46 -7.10 1.10
N LEU A 240 0.80 -6.36 0.07
CA LEU A 240 -0.13 -5.64 -0.77
C LEU A 240 -0.12 -6.25 -2.17
N LEU A 241 -1.28 -6.64 -2.64
CA LEU A 241 -1.49 -7.23 -3.96
C LEU A 241 -2.56 -6.43 -4.70
N TYR A 242 -2.55 -6.48 -6.04
CA TYR A 242 -3.61 -5.88 -6.85
C TYR A 242 -4.15 -6.89 -7.86
N THR A 243 -5.40 -6.69 -8.25
CA THR A 243 -6.00 -7.44 -9.35
C THR A 243 -5.42 -6.92 -10.66
N SER A 244 -4.84 -7.80 -11.49
CA SER A 244 -4.47 -7.40 -12.85
C SER A 244 -5.75 -6.96 -13.57
N PRO A 245 -5.79 -5.79 -14.21
CA PRO A 245 -6.94 -5.43 -15.02
C PRO A 245 -7.17 -6.53 -16.05
N SER A 246 -8.44 -6.95 -16.19
CA SER A 246 -8.80 -7.92 -17.22
C SER A 246 -8.43 -7.34 -18.59
N PRO A 247 -7.83 -8.12 -19.50
CA PRO A 247 -7.54 -7.63 -20.85
C PRO A 247 -8.79 -7.31 -21.68
N ARG A 248 -9.97 -7.22 -21.04
CA ARG A 248 -11.27 -6.90 -21.66
C ARG A 248 -11.88 -5.58 -21.19
N ASP A 249 -11.18 -4.80 -20.34
CA ASP A 249 -11.61 -3.46 -19.91
C ASP A 249 -10.85 -2.38 -20.67
#